data_a3d18a13b8342ee5e81089815e0fb52a
#
_entry.id   a3d18a13b8342ee5e81089815e0fb52a
#
_cell.length_a   1.000
_cell.length_b   1.000
_cell.length_c   1.000
_cell.angle_alpha   90.00
_cell.angle_beta   90.00
_cell.angle_gamma   90.00
#
_symmetry.space_group_name_H-M   'P 1'
#
loop_
_entity.id
_entity.type
_entity.pdbx_description
1 polymer ?
#
loop_
_entity_poly.entity_id
_entity_poly.type
_entity_poly.pdbx_seq_one_letter_code
_entity_poly.pdbx_strand_id
1 'polypeptide(L)'
;KRSDRKDVQHNEWYIGEYSRQAVEEAFMKENKDGSFLVRDCSTKSKEEPYVLAVFYENKVYNVKIRFLERNQQFALGTGLRGDEKFDSVEDIIEHYKNFPIILIDGKDKTGVHRKQCHLTQPLPLTRHL
;
A
#
# COMPACT_ATOMS: atom_id res chain seq x y z
N LYS A 1 -13.72 17.30 9.44
CA LYS A 1 -12.48 16.73 9.22
C LYS A 1 -12.36 16.15 7.82
N ARG A 2 -11.28 16.31 7.24
CA ARG A 2 -11.12 15.78 5.94
C ARG A 2 -9.77 15.17 5.82
N SER A 3 -9.68 14.18 5.04
CA SER A 3 -8.44 13.61 4.77
C SER A 3 -8.04 14.05 3.41
N ASP A 4 -6.98 14.72 3.31
CA ASP A 4 -6.53 15.12 2.02
C ASP A 4 -5.11 14.65 1.86
N ARG A 5 -4.54 14.92 0.73
CA ARG A 5 -3.26 14.39 0.40
C ARG A 5 -2.16 14.90 1.26
N LYS A 6 -2.34 16.05 1.84
CA LYS A 6 -1.31 16.61 2.68
C LYS A 6 -1.09 15.80 3.94
N ASP A 7 -2.17 15.20 4.45
CA ASP A 7 -2.03 14.40 5.66
C ASP A 7 -1.14 13.21 5.44
N VAL A 8 -1.18 12.63 4.26
CA VAL A 8 -0.37 11.46 3.96
C VAL A 8 1.11 11.77 4.09
N GLN A 9 1.51 12.97 3.72
CA GLN A 9 2.92 13.34 3.68
C GLN A 9 3.56 13.40 5.05
N HIS A 10 2.77 13.45 6.10
CA HIS A 10 3.32 13.55 7.45
C HIS A 10 3.53 12.19 8.10
N ASN A 11 3.20 11.13 7.41
CA ASN A 11 3.33 9.81 8.00
C ASN A 11 4.66 9.18 7.63
N GLU A 12 5.23 8.43 8.58
CA GLU A 12 6.53 7.82 8.35
C GLU A 12 6.48 6.72 7.30
N TRP A 13 5.31 6.19 7.01
CA TRP A 13 5.20 5.15 5.99
C TRP A 13 4.99 5.71 4.58
N TYR A 14 4.88 7.01 4.43
CA TYR A 14 4.73 7.60 3.11
C TYR A 14 6.08 8.13 2.62
N ILE A 15 6.49 7.68 1.45
CA ILE A 15 7.80 8.04 0.95
C ILE A 15 7.76 8.87 -0.33
N GLY A 16 6.56 9.14 -0.86
CA GLY A 16 6.46 9.95 -2.07
C GLY A 16 6.93 9.22 -3.30
N GLU A 17 7.79 9.87 -4.06
CA GLU A 17 8.29 9.29 -5.30
C GLU A 17 9.57 8.53 -5.05
N TYR A 18 9.53 7.24 -5.31
CA TYR A 18 10.70 6.39 -5.21
C TYR A 18 10.62 5.39 -6.34
N SER A 19 11.75 4.97 -6.86
CA SER A 19 11.73 3.97 -7.90
C SER A 19 11.30 2.64 -7.29
N ARG A 20 10.59 1.86 -8.08
CA ARG A 20 10.13 0.57 -7.65
C ARG A 20 11.30 -0.33 -7.25
N GLN A 21 12.39 -0.24 -8.03
CA GLN A 21 13.55 -1.06 -7.77
C GLN A 21 14.19 -0.72 -6.43
N ALA A 22 14.32 0.56 -6.12
CA ALA A 22 14.92 0.96 -4.85
C ALA A 22 14.08 0.47 -3.68
N VAL A 23 12.77 0.53 -3.82
CA VAL A 23 11.87 0.07 -2.77
C VAL A 23 12.00 -1.43 -2.59
N GLU A 24 12.03 -2.17 -3.68
CA GLU A 24 12.13 -3.62 -3.58
C GLU A 24 13.44 -4.04 -2.94
N GLU A 25 14.52 -3.37 -3.27
CA GLU A 25 15.80 -3.69 -2.66
C GLU A 25 15.78 -3.44 -1.16
N ALA A 26 15.15 -2.35 -0.74
CA ALA A 26 15.06 -2.04 0.67
C ALA A 26 14.24 -3.09 1.42
N PHE A 27 13.14 -3.54 0.82
CA PHE A 27 12.33 -4.57 1.44
C PHE A 27 13.10 -5.88 1.59
N MET A 28 13.83 -6.26 0.55
CA MET A 28 14.60 -7.50 0.60
C MET A 28 15.68 -7.43 1.65
N LYS A 29 16.26 -6.25 1.84
CA LYS A 29 17.29 -6.08 2.82
C LYS A 29 16.73 -6.18 4.24
N GLU A 30 15.58 -5.57 4.47
CA GLU A 30 14.96 -5.63 5.78
C GLU A 30 14.40 -7.01 6.06
N ASN A 31 13.82 -7.64 5.06
CA ASN A 31 13.35 -9.03 5.10
C ASN A 31 12.42 -9.32 6.27
N LYS A 32 11.42 -8.47 6.47
CA LYS A 32 10.43 -8.67 7.52
C LYS A 32 9.04 -8.69 6.95
N ASP A 33 8.34 -9.78 7.16
CA ASP A 33 6.98 -9.93 6.66
C ASP A 33 6.08 -8.88 7.28
N GLY A 34 5.22 -8.30 6.45
CA GLY A 34 4.31 -7.28 6.91
C GLY A 34 4.87 -5.88 6.89
N SER A 35 6.15 -5.72 6.57
CA SER A 35 6.70 -4.39 6.36
C SER A 35 5.99 -3.74 5.20
N PHE A 36 5.74 -2.45 5.28
CA PHE A 36 4.96 -1.79 4.24
C PHE A 36 5.36 -0.34 4.10
N LEU A 37 4.94 0.25 3.00
CA LEU A 37 5.05 1.68 2.80
C LEU A 37 4.04 2.12 1.77
N VAL A 38 3.82 3.40 1.66
CA VAL A 38 2.95 3.98 0.65
C VAL A 38 3.78 4.93 -0.19
N ARG A 39 3.66 4.79 -1.50
CA ARG A 39 4.38 5.67 -2.41
C ARG A 39 3.42 6.19 -3.45
N ASP A 40 3.83 7.20 -4.18
CA ASP A 40 3.01 7.74 -5.25
C ASP A 40 2.91 6.72 -6.37
N CYS A 41 1.73 6.66 -6.98
CA CYS A 41 1.56 5.78 -8.12
C CYS A 41 2.25 6.42 -9.32
N SER A 42 2.92 5.58 -10.11
CA SER A 42 3.68 6.10 -11.25
C SER A 42 2.78 6.79 -12.27
N THR A 43 1.53 6.40 -12.36
CA THR A 43 0.62 7.05 -13.29
C THR A 43 0.17 8.42 -12.81
N LYS A 44 0.25 8.65 -11.51
CA LYS A 44 -0.12 9.94 -10.91
C LYS A 44 -1.53 10.37 -11.28
N SER A 45 -2.42 9.41 -11.45
CA SER A 45 -3.79 9.75 -11.79
C SER A 45 -4.59 10.05 -10.53
N LYS A 46 -5.69 10.77 -10.71
CA LYS A 46 -6.56 11.06 -9.58
C LYS A 46 -7.20 9.80 -9.03
N GLU A 47 -7.48 8.86 -9.92
CA GLU A 47 -8.19 7.65 -9.52
C GLU A 47 -7.29 6.67 -8.81
N GLU A 48 -6.00 6.74 -9.04
CA GLU A 48 -5.06 5.83 -8.39
C GLU A 48 -3.85 6.61 -7.92
N PRO A 49 -4.03 7.39 -6.85
CA PRO A 49 -2.95 8.31 -6.43
C PRO A 49 -1.77 7.62 -5.77
N TYR A 50 -1.98 6.48 -5.13
CA TYR A 50 -0.93 5.86 -4.34
C TYR A 50 -0.85 4.37 -4.56
N VAL A 51 0.26 3.80 -4.09
CA VAL A 51 0.46 2.36 -4.09
C VAL A 51 0.90 1.95 -2.69
N LEU A 52 0.24 0.93 -2.15
CA LEU A 52 0.66 0.33 -0.90
C LEU A 52 1.56 -0.86 -1.24
N ALA A 53 2.79 -0.82 -0.78
CA ALA A 53 3.74 -1.91 -1.00
C ALA A 53 3.87 -2.69 0.29
N VAL A 54 3.74 -4.01 0.20
CA VAL A 54 3.80 -4.89 1.36
C VAL A 54 4.76 -6.03 1.07
N PHE A 55 5.61 -6.34 2.04
CA PHE A 55 6.56 -7.43 1.90
C PHE A 55 6.04 -8.67 2.61
N TYR A 56 6.05 -9.80 1.92
CA TYR A 56 5.60 -11.03 2.52
C TYR A 56 6.25 -12.21 1.82
N GLU A 57 6.86 -13.08 2.59
CA GLU A 57 7.49 -14.30 2.07
C GLU A 57 8.43 -14.00 0.92
N ASN A 58 9.33 -13.08 1.19
CA ASN A 58 10.42 -12.76 0.24
C ASN A 58 9.93 -12.13 -1.06
N LYS A 59 8.79 -11.48 -1.04
CA LYS A 59 8.22 -10.88 -2.22
C LYS A 59 7.54 -9.56 -1.87
N VAL A 60 7.60 -8.60 -2.78
CA VAL A 60 6.94 -7.31 -2.60
C VAL A 60 5.65 -7.30 -3.40
N TYR A 61 4.55 -7.00 -2.73
CA TYR A 61 3.25 -6.90 -3.36
C TYR A 61 2.86 -5.43 -3.44
N ASN A 62 2.52 -4.99 -4.63
CA ASN A 62 2.14 -3.59 -4.86
C ASN A 62 0.65 -3.52 -5.10
N VAL A 63 -0.06 -2.85 -4.22
CA VAL A 63 -1.51 -2.78 -4.29
C VAL A 63 -1.91 -1.32 -4.48
N LYS A 64 -2.63 -1.05 -5.54
CA LYS A 64 -3.02 0.32 -5.82
C LYS A 64 -4.05 0.80 -4.83
N ILE A 65 -3.93 2.06 -4.43
CA ILE A 65 -4.92 2.70 -3.58
C ILE A 65 -5.73 3.60 -4.49
N ARG A 66 -7.01 3.28 -4.65
CA ARG A 66 -7.88 4.03 -5.53
C ARG A 66 -8.61 5.11 -4.75
N PHE A 67 -8.85 6.22 -5.40
CA PHE A 67 -9.64 7.28 -4.82
C PHE A 67 -10.99 7.32 -5.52
N LEU A 68 -12.04 7.19 -4.74
CA LEU A 68 -13.40 7.18 -5.25
C LEU A 68 -13.97 8.58 -5.11
N GLU A 69 -13.88 9.32 -6.19
CA GLU A 69 -14.22 10.72 -6.15
C GLU A 69 -15.66 10.96 -5.74
N ARG A 70 -16.55 10.10 -6.18
CA ARG A 70 -17.94 10.25 -5.85
C ARG A 70 -18.18 10.25 -4.34
N ASN A 71 -17.50 9.39 -3.64
CA ASN A 71 -17.68 9.25 -2.20
C ASN A 71 -16.63 9.96 -1.39
N GLN A 72 -15.58 10.46 -2.05
CA GLN A 72 -14.44 11.05 -1.37
C GLN A 72 -13.82 10.04 -0.41
N GLN A 73 -13.73 8.81 -0.84
CA GLN A 73 -13.17 7.73 -0.04
C GLN A 73 -12.12 6.98 -0.82
N PHE A 74 -11.39 6.12 -0.12
CA PHE A 74 -10.33 5.33 -0.73
C PHE A 74 -10.67 3.85 -0.66
N ALA A 75 -10.18 3.10 -1.62
CA ALA A 75 -10.37 1.66 -1.65
C ALA A 75 -9.07 1.01 -2.11
N LEU A 76 -8.85 -0.21 -1.63
CA LEU A 76 -7.62 -0.92 -1.92
C LEU A 76 -7.83 -1.90 -3.06
N GLY A 77 -6.96 -1.84 -4.05
CA GLY A 77 -7.01 -2.78 -5.16
C GLY A 77 -8.16 -2.54 -6.09
N THR A 78 -8.55 -3.59 -6.80
CA THR A 78 -9.55 -3.47 -7.85
C THR A 78 -10.88 -4.12 -7.51
N GLY A 79 -11.10 -4.47 -6.25
CA GLY A 79 -12.34 -5.11 -5.86
C GLY A 79 -12.20 -6.57 -5.54
N LEU A 80 -11.11 -7.20 -5.95
CA LEU A 80 -10.89 -8.60 -5.62
C LEU A 80 -10.71 -8.83 -4.13
N ARG A 81 -10.39 -7.77 -3.40
CA ARG A 81 -10.18 -7.83 -1.96
C ARG A 81 -11.43 -7.42 -1.18
N GLY A 82 -12.53 -7.20 -1.88
CA GLY A 82 -13.73 -6.72 -1.25
C GLY A 82 -14.00 -5.27 -1.60
N ASP A 83 -15.10 -4.76 -1.08
CA ASP A 83 -15.52 -3.40 -1.40
C ASP A 83 -15.34 -2.45 -0.24
N GLU A 84 -14.42 -2.77 0.64
CA GLU A 84 -14.19 -1.92 1.80
C GLU A 84 -13.77 -0.53 1.36
N LYS A 85 -14.37 0.48 1.95
CA LYS A 85 -14.05 1.87 1.63
C LYS A 85 -13.58 2.58 2.89
N PHE A 86 -12.63 3.48 2.72
CA PHE A 86 -12.00 4.15 3.86
C PHE A 86 -11.97 5.65 3.61
N ASP A 87 -12.07 6.40 4.68
CA ASP A 87 -12.07 7.86 4.58
C ASP A 87 -10.69 8.42 4.32
N SER A 88 -9.65 7.68 4.63
CA SER A 88 -8.29 8.16 4.43
C SER A 88 -7.35 6.99 4.22
N VAL A 89 -6.16 7.30 3.72
CA VAL A 89 -5.13 6.28 3.59
C VAL A 89 -4.70 5.79 4.98
N GLU A 90 -4.68 6.70 5.95
CA GLU A 90 -4.36 6.30 7.31
C GLU A 90 -5.32 5.25 7.83
N ASP A 91 -6.60 5.39 7.50
CA ASP A 91 -7.58 4.40 7.92
C ASP A 91 -7.31 3.04 7.29
N ILE A 92 -6.84 3.03 6.06
CA ILE A 92 -6.47 1.78 5.40
C ILE A 92 -5.36 1.10 6.19
N ILE A 93 -4.34 1.87 6.53
CA ILE A 93 -3.20 1.31 7.24
C ILE A 93 -3.63 0.75 8.60
N GLU A 94 -4.41 1.52 9.35
CA GLU A 94 -4.84 1.07 10.67
C GLU A 94 -5.73 -0.16 10.58
N HIS A 95 -6.58 -0.20 9.57
CA HIS A 95 -7.46 -1.36 9.39
C HIS A 95 -6.65 -2.63 9.16
N TYR A 96 -5.67 -2.56 8.29
CA TYR A 96 -4.93 -3.76 7.92
C TYR A 96 -3.78 -4.09 8.87
N LYS A 97 -3.61 -3.30 9.91
CA LYS A 97 -2.79 -3.73 11.03
C LYS A 97 -3.55 -4.72 11.90
N ASN A 98 -4.87 -4.62 11.89
CA ASN A 98 -5.73 -5.45 12.73
C ASN A 98 -6.40 -6.57 11.97
N PHE A 99 -6.55 -6.42 10.66
CA PHE A 99 -7.18 -7.44 9.83
C PHE A 99 -6.23 -7.77 8.69
N PRO A 100 -6.26 -9.02 8.22
CA PRO A 100 -5.31 -9.40 7.18
C PRO A 100 -5.65 -8.77 5.84
N ILE A 101 -4.61 -8.39 5.14
CA ILE A 101 -4.75 -7.92 3.77
C ILE A 101 -4.50 -9.11 2.85
N ILE A 102 -5.31 -9.21 1.81
CA ILE A 102 -5.17 -10.30 0.86
C ILE A 102 -4.17 -9.88 -0.20
N LEU A 103 -3.10 -10.67 -0.33
CA LEU A 103 -2.04 -10.41 -1.28
C LEU A 103 -2.18 -11.35 -2.47
N ILE A 104 -2.25 -10.77 -3.65
CA ILE A 104 -2.41 -11.53 -4.88
C ILE A 104 -1.21 -11.29 -5.76
N ASP A 105 -0.55 -12.38 -6.14
CA ASP A 105 0.60 -12.28 -7.02
C ASP A 105 0.12 -11.82 -8.39
N GLY A 106 0.72 -10.77 -8.90
CA GLY A 106 0.31 -10.23 -10.19
C GLY A 106 0.50 -11.20 -11.33
N LYS A 107 1.33 -12.22 -11.13
CA LYS A 107 1.54 -13.23 -12.17
C LYS A 107 0.51 -14.34 -12.13
N ASP A 108 -0.27 -14.41 -11.06
CA ASP A 108 -1.29 -15.43 -10.93
C ASP A 108 -2.61 -14.89 -11.48
N LYS A 109 -2.89 -15.22 -12.71
CA LYS A 109 -4.08 -14.70 -13.37
C LYS A 109 -5.36 -15.37 -12.91
N THR A 110 -5.24 -16.50 -12.23
CA THR A 110 -6.42 -17.19 -11.74
C THR A 110 -6.94 -16.62 -10.44
N GLY A 111 -6.05 -15.97 -9.68
CA GLY A 111 -6.43 -15.44 -8.38
C GLY A 111 -6.62 -16.54 -7.35
N VAL A 112 -6.18 -17.74 -7.65
CA VAL A 112 -6.34 -18.85 -6.74
C VAL A 112 -5.34 -18.78 -5.59
N HIS A 113 -4.12 -18.37 -5.89
CA HIS A 113 -3.08 -18.31 -4.87
C HIS A 113 -3.09 -16.99 -4.16
N ARG A 114 -3.79 -16.94 -3.05
CA ARG A 114 -3.92 -15.74 -2.24
C ARG A 114 -3.22 -15.95 -0.93
N LYS A 115 -2.51 -14.91 -0.51
CA LYS A 115 -1.84 -14.92 0.78
C LYS A 115 -2.49 -13.90 1.68
N GLN A 116 -2.35 -14.07 2.97
CA GLN A 116 -2.90 -13.12 3.93
C GLN A 116 -1.81 -12.69 4.88
N CYS A 117 -1.80 -11.39 5.16
CA CYS A 117 -0.73 -10.83 5.97
C CYS A 117 -1.24 -9.57 6.65
N HIS A 118 -0.83 -9.36 7.88
CA HIS A 118 -1.13 -8.11 8.57
C HIS A 118 0.00 -7.13 8.32
N LEU A 119 -0.34 -5.86 8.26
CA LEU A 119 0.70 -4.83 8.22
C LEU A 119 1.34 -4.78 9.60
N THR A 120 2.66 -4.81 9.65
CA THR A 120 3.35 -4.81 10.93
C THR A 120 4.00 -3.48 11.22
N GLN A 121 4.95 -3.07 10.41
CA GLN A 121 5.65 -1.83 10.67
C GLN A 121 6.10 -1.21 9.37
N PRO A 122 6.24 0.10 9.35
CA PRO A 122 6.73 0.77 8.15
C PRO A 122 8.13 0.31 7.82
N LEU A 123 8.42 0.22 6.54
CA LEU A 123 9.77 -0.09 6.10
C LEU A 123 10.68 1.07 6.45
N PRO A 124 11.77 0.84 7.17
CA PRO A 124 12.66 1.94 7.54
C PRO A 124 13.55 2.32 6.37
N LEU A 125 13.07 3.22 5.54
CA LEU A 125 13.86 3.74 4.47
C LEU A 125 14.65 4.92 4.95
N THR A 126 15.94 4.85 4.80
CA THR A 126 16.77 5.97 5.17
C THR A 126 16.62 7.04 4.15
N ARG A 127 16.10 8.16 4.55
CA ARG A 127 16.00 9.24 3.65
C ARG A 127 17.22 10.03 3.76
N HIS A 128 17.99 10.00 2.75
CA HIS A 128 19.13 10.81 2.77
C HIS A 128 18.84 12.04 2.11
N LEU A 129 19.07 12.98 2.77
CA LEU A 129 18.67 14.22 2.27
C LEU A 129 19.80 15.03 1.83
#